data_63733b63e1342910e32d76cf6b86a1f2
#
_entry.id   63733b63e1342910e32d76cf6b86a1f2
#
_cell.length_a   1.000
_cell.length_b   1.000
_cell.length_c   1.000
_cell.angle_alpha   90.00
_cell.angle_beta   90.00
_cell.angle_gamma   90.00
#
_symmetry.space_group_name_H-M   'P 1'
#
loop_
_entity.id
_entity.type
_entity.pdbx_description
1 polymer ?
#
loop_
_entity_poly.entity_id
_entity_poly.type
_entity_poly.pdbx_seq_one_letter_code
_entity_poly.pdbx_strand_id
1 'polypeptide(L)' 'MRSRDNELFFFAFEAVPTAASPQATDLAGADIHVWVHDKSMDRAESTARQCIMDFAWIVQSISAAKHCPLEHILQLEEN' A
#
# COMPACT_ATOMS: atom_id res chain seq x y z
N MET A 1 -13.70 0.08 -20.72
CA MET A 1 -13.18 -0.12 -20.55
C MET A 1 -12.33 -0.44 -19.94
N ARG A 2 -12.04 -0.65 -19.81
CA ARG A 2 -11.51 -1.06 -19.20
C ARG A 2 -10.46 -1.00 -18.75
N SER A 3 -10.23 -0.89 -18.57
CA SER A 3 -9.31 -0.70 -17.55
C SER A 3 -8.20 -1.68 -17.55
N ARG A 4 -7.80 -2.07 -18.68
CA ARG A 4 -6.63 -2.85 -18.81
C ARG A 4 -5.39 -2.09 -18.49
N ASP A 5 -5.46 -0.76 -18.51
CA ASP A 5 -4.31 0.08 -18.24
C ASP A 5 -4.02 0.19 -16.76
N ASN A 6 -4.97 -0.18 -15.92
CA ASN A 6 -4.76 -0.14 -14.48
C ASN A 6 -4.54 -1.55 -13.96
N GLU A 7 -3.53 -1.70 -13.15
CA GLU A 7 -3.19 -2.97 -12.56
C GLU A 7 -3.15 -2.82 -11.06
N LEU A 8 -3.19 -3.94 -10.36
CA LEU A 8 -3.18 -3.91 -8.91
C LEU A 8 -1.77 -4.14 -8.42
N PHE A 9 -1.35 -3.27 -7.52
CA PHE A 9 -0.03 -3.37 -6.89
C PHE A 9 -0.21 -3.49 -5.39
N PHE A 10 0.61 -4.33 -4.79
CA PHE A 10 0.61 -4.55 -3.35
C PHE A 10 1.91 -4.03 -2.77
N PHE A 11 1.79 -3.29 -1.68
CA PHE A 11 2.95 -2.79 -0.95
C PHE A 11 2.82 -3.11 0.52
N ALA A 12 3.93 -3.48 1.14
CA ALA A 12 4.01 -3.62 2.58
C ALA A 12 5.11 -2.68 3.06
N PHE A 13 4.77 -1.80 3.97
CA PHE A 13 5.69 -0.82 4.51
C PHE A 13 5.82 -1.02 6.01
N GLU A 14 7.03 -0.77 6.51
CA GLU A 14 7.22 -0.56 7.94
C GLU A 14 7.09 0.93 8.19
N ALA A 15 6.21 1.30 9.10
CA ALA A 15 5.93 2.70 9.36
C ALA A 15 5.75 2.93 10.84
N VAL A 16 5.95 4.18 11.26
CA VAL A 16 5.76 4.56 12.65
C VAL A 16 4.80 5.75 12.69
N PRO A 17 3.96 5.84 13.73
CA PRO A 17 3.07 6.99 13.86
C PRO A 17 3.85 8.24 14.27
N THR A 18 3.44 9.39 13.72
CA THR A 18 3.99 10.66 14.16
C THR A 18 3.28 11.09 15.43
N ALA A 19 3.78 12.14 16.06
CA ALA A 19 3.16 12.68 17.26
C ALA A 19 1.72 13.14 17.00
N ALA A 20 1.36 13.42 15.74
CA ALA A 20 0.02 13.84 15.38
C ALA A 20 -0.96 12.66 15.23
N SER A 21 -0.42 11.44 15.21
CA SER A 21 -1.28 10.26 15.03
C SER A 21 -1.94 9.89 16.35
N PRO A 22 -3.23 9.51 16.32
CA PRO A 22 -3.88 9.04 17.54
C PRO A 22 -3.28 7.75 18.09
N GLN A 23 -2.54 7.00 17.29
CA GLN A 23 -1.89 5.78 17.75
C GLN A 23 -0.48 5.98 18.28
N ALA A 24 0.01 7.23 18.34
CA ALA A 24 1.41 7.48 18.70
C ALA A 24 1.77 6.96 20.09
N THR A 25 0.83 6.93 21.01
CA THR A 25 1.11 6.46 22.37
C THR A 25 0.95 4.97 22.52
N ASP A 26 0.25 4.32 21.59
CA ASP A 26 -0.09 2.90 21.70
C ASP A 26 0.81 2.00 20.87
N LEU A 27 1.36 2.54 19.78
CA LEU A 27 2.12 1.73 18.83
C LEU A 27 3.48 2.33 18.57
N ALA A 28 4.50 1.51 18.65
CA ALA A 28 5.86 1.93 18.27
C ALA A 28 6.06 1.87 16.77
N GLY A 29 5.26 1.06 16.09
CA GLY A 29 5.35 0.90 14.66
C GLY A 29 4.48 -0.24 14.21
N ALA A 30 4.29 -0.37 12.91
CA ALA A 30 3.47 -1.44 12.36
C ALA A 30 3.83 -1.68 10.91
N ASP A 31 3.47 -2.87 10.43
CA ASP A 31 3.50 -3.19 9.01
C ASP A 31 2.18 -2.77 8.41
N ILE A 32 2.24 -1.94 7.40
CA ILE A 32 1.05 -1.44 6.74
C ILE A 32 0.99 -2.01 5.34
N HIS A 33 -0.11 -2.65 5.02
CA HIS A 33 -0.31 -3.24 3.70
C HIS A 33 -1.26 -2.36 2.90
N VAL A 34 -0.86 -2.01 1.68
CA VAL A 34 -1.63 -1.11 0.82
C VAL A 34 -1.78 -1.74 -0.55
N TRP A 35 -3.00 -1.70 -1.06
CA TRP A 35 -3.30 -2.15 -2.41
C TRP A 35 -3.67 -0.95 -3.25
N VAL A 36 -3.03 -0.79 -4.39
CA VAL A 36 -3.23 0.38 -5.25
C VAL A 36 -3.47 -0.05 -6.68
N HIS A 37 -4.50 0.51 -7.29
CA HIS A 37 -4.73 0.37 -8.73
C HIS A 37 -4.08 1.54 -9.43
N ASP A 38 -3.15 1.27 -10.33
CA ASP A 38 -2.50 2.33 -11.08
C ASP A 38 -1.89 1.74 -12.34
N LYS A 39 -1.35 2.61 -13.16
CA LYS A 39 -0.76 2.21 -14.43
C LYS A 39 0.67 1.73 -14.28
N SER A 40 1.36 2.13 -13.24
CA SER A 40 2.73 1.74 -13.05
C SER A 40 3.04 1.54 -11.58
N MET A 41 4.08 0.77 -11.31
CA MET A 41 4.55 0.51 -9.96
C MET A 41 4.99 1.79 -9.27
N ASP A 42 5.70 2.66 -9.99
CA ASP A 42 6.22 3.90 -9.40
C ASP A 42 5.11 4.82 -8.95
N ARG A 43 4.06 4.95 -9.77
CA ARG A 43 2.93 5.78 -9.40
C ARG A 43 2.15 5.18 -8.25
N ALA A 44 1.99 3.85 -8.28
CA ALA A 44 1.28 3.14 -7.23
C ALA A 44 2.01 3.31 -5.90
N GLU A 45 3.33 3.22 -5.92
CA GLU A 45 4.11 3.39 -4.69
C GLU A 45 3.96 4.80 -4.14
N SER A 46 4.00 5.82 -5.00
CA SER A 46 3.81 7.21 -4.56
C SER A 46 2.46 7.38 -3.90
N THR A 47 1.43 6.82 -4.50
CA THR A 47 0.08 6.88 -3.94
C THR A 47 0.01 6.19 -2.59
N ALA A 48 0.62 5.01 -2.48
CA ALA A 48 0.62 4.25 -1.24
C ALA A 48 1.32 5.02 -0.12
N ARG A 49 2.47 5.60 -0.42
CA ARG A 49 3.22 6.38 0.57
C ARG A 49 2.44 7.60 1.03
N GLN A 50 1.78 8.28 0.08
CA GLN A 50 0.98 9.44 0.41
C GLN A 50 -0.19 9.07 1.31
N CYS A 51 -0.81 7.93 1.06
CA CYS A 51 -1.90 7.43 1.88
C CYS A 51 -1.46 7.26 3.33
N ILE A 52 -0.28 6.68 3.52
CA ILE A 52 0.25 6.46 4.86
C ILE A 52 0.55 7.78 5.55
N MET A 53 1.13 8.72 4.82
CA MET A 53 1.43 10.05 5.37
C MET A 53 0.16 10.80 5.75
N ASP A 54 -0.92 10.60 5.00
CA ASP A 54 -2.18 11.27 5.28
C ASP A 54 -2.80 10.81 6.59
N PHE A 55 -2.40 9.63 7.08
CA PHE A 55 -2.83 9.15 8.39
C PHE A 55 -1.86 9.53 9.49
N ALA A 56 -0.92 10.44 9.20
CA ALA A 56 0.08 10.91 10.14
C ALA A 56 1.05 9.82 10.59
N TRP A 57 1.40 8.94 9.65
CA TRP A 57 2.43 7.94 9.85
C TRP A 57 3.59 8.21 8.91
N ILE A 58 4.78 7.76 9.27
CA ILE A 58 5.99 7.94 8.47
C ILE A 58 6.50 6.57 8.04
N VAL A 59 6.70 6.42 6.73
CA VAL A 59 7.25 5.19 6.18
C VAL A 59 8.74 5.13 6.52
N GLN A 60 9.14 4.03 7.14
CA GLN A 60 10.55 3.80 7.50
C GLN A 60 11.25 2.99 6.42
N SER A 61 10.58 1.97 5.92
CA SER A 61 11.15 1.13 4.88
C SER A 61 10.02 0.41 4.16
N ILE A 62 10.35 -0.13 2.99
CA ILE A 62 9.42 -0.94 2.24
C ILE A 62 9.83 -2.41 2.37
N SER A 63 8.90 -3.24 2.82
CA SER A 63 9.15 -4.66 3.02
C SER A 63 8.85 -5.47 1.79
N ALA A 64 7.86 -5.06 1.01
CA ALA A 64 7.47 -5.77 -0.19
C ALA A 64 6.80 -4.83 -1.16
N ALA A 65 6.99 -5.11 -2.44
CA ALA A 65 6.31 -4.39 -3.51
C ALA A 65 6.07 -5.41 -4.61
N LYS A 66 4.81 -5.65 -4.93
CA LYS A 66 4.45 -6.70 -5.88
C LYS A 66 3.41 -6.22 -6.84
N HIS A 67 3.56 -6.68 -8.07
CA HIS A 67 2.53 -6.51 -9.09
C HIS A 67 1.61 -7.73 -9.03
N CYS A 68 0.32 -7.50 -8.92
CA CYS A 68 -0.66 -8.57 -8.83
C CYS A 68 -1.49 -8.57 -10.10
N PRO A 69 -1.25 -9.50 -11.02
CA PRO A 69 -2.05 -9.58 -12.24
C PRO A 69 -3.51 -9.84 -11.91
N LEU A 70 -4.38 -9.19 -12.66
CA LEU A 70 -5.81 -9.33 -12.44
C LEU A 70 -6.28 -10.76 -12.53
N GLU A 71 -5.72 -11.53 -13.46
CA GLU A 71 -6.06 -12.94 -13.62
C GLU A 71 -5.83 -13.72 -12.34
N HIS A 72 -4.73 -13.43 -11.67
CA HIS A 72 -4.37 -14.13 -10.46
C HIS A 72 -5.39 -13.84 -9.36
N ILE A 73 -5.83 -12.60 -9.28
CA ILE A 73 -6.79 -12.18 -8.27
C ILE A 73 -8.14 -12.88 -8.51
N LEU A 74 -8.55 -12.96 -9.75
CA LEU A 74 -9.81 -13.63 -10.08
C LEU A 74 -9.77 -15.10 -9.70
N GLN A 75 -8.61 -15.74 -9.90
CA GLN A 75 -8.46 -17.14 -9.52
C GLN A 75 -8.59 -17.31 -8.01
N LEU A 76 -8.05 -16.39 -7.26
CA LEU A 76 -8.15 -16.47 -5.81
C LEU A 76 -9.59 -16.31 -5.35
N GLU A 77 -10.35 -15.47 -6.01
CA GLU A 77 -11.75 -15.25 -5.64
C GLU A 77 -12.63 -16.45 -5.92
N GLU A 78 -12.27 -17.23 -6.92
CA GLU A 78 -13.07 -18.39 -7.28
C GLU A 78 -12.92 -19.55 -6.32
N ASN A 79 -11.90 -19.51 -5.51
CA ASN A 79 -11.69 -20.54 -4.51
C ASN A 79 -12.38 -20.19 -3.21
#